data_43e863c5332a83c6e1fca21858b664a7
#
_entry.id   43e863c5332a83c6e1fca21858b664a7
#
_cell.length_a   1.000
_cell.length_b   1.000
_cell.length_c   1.000
_cell.angle_alpha   90.00
_cell.angle_beta   90.00
_cell.angle_gamma   90.00
#
_symmetry.space_group_name_H-M   'P 1'
#
loop_
_entity.id
_entity.type
_entity.pdbx_description
1 polymer ?
#
loop_
_entity_poly.entity_id
_entity_poly.type
_entity_poly.pdbx_seq_one_letter_code
_entity_poly.pdbx_strand_id
1 'polypeptide(L)'
;ADQSYFAYYHLDQARAKGYTGKGVSIAMIDGKVDTGVPELVGAQVTTTTPCTINSSPAVTSHGTGVASILVAQGYGVAPEASLHAYQVTLDADGDTSESDCKDKTGSLRDDLPWLLNTAMNDGAQIINLSASSESGTKDLKWTVARSMAQGVIITAAAGNDAQDDDDTSLSKWSGVVGVSAIGVDSARQDYSSWGQGVTAAAVGGPVLTRNIATGQIEPAYGTSYSSPVVAGVL
;
A
#
# COMPACT_ATOMS: atom_id res chain seq x y z
N ALA A 1 -3.57 -13.63 15.70
CA ALA A 1 -4.92 -13.12 15.45
C ALA A 1 -5.36 -13.54 14.06
N ASP A 2 -6.58 -14.04 13.93
CA ASP A 2 -7.08 -14.54 12.65
C ASP A 2 -7.50 -13.34 11.80
N GLN A 3 -6.73 -13.07 10.74
CA GLN A 3 -7.07 -12.02 9.78
C GLN A 3 -8.27 -12.45 8.93
N SER A 4 -9.25 -11.56 8.79
CA SER A 4 -10.49 -11.85 8.07
C SER A 4 -10.25 -12.25 6.61
N TYR A 5 -9.34 -11.56 5.92
CA TYR A 5 -8.99 -11.84 4.52
C TYR A 5 -8.23 -13.17 4.37
N PHE A 6 -7.49 -13.61 5.38
CA PHE A 6 -6.68 -14.81 5.29
C PHE A 6 -7.53 -16.05 5.06
N ALA A 7 -8.59 -16.21 5.85
CA ALA A 7 -9.56 -17.30 5.68
C ALA A 7 -10.44 -17.10 4.41
N TYR A 8 -10.86 -15.86 4.15
CA TYR A 8 -11.71 -15.53 3.02
C TYR A 8 -11.07 -15.92 1.67
N TYR A 9 -9.77 -15.67 1.50
CA TYR A 9 -9.04 -16.00 0.27
C TYR A 9 -8.35 -17.37 0.30
N HIS A 10 -8.56 -18.17 1.35
CA HIS A 10 -7.90 -19.47 1.50
C HIS A 10 -6.37 -19.40 1.35
N LEU A 11 -5.74 -18.40 1.98
CA LEU A 11 -4.30 -18.16 1.84
C LEU A 11 -3.45 -19.31 2.42
N ASP A 12 -3.96 -20.06 3.36
CA ASP A 12 -3.36 -21.32 3.86
C ASP A 12 -3.18 -22.34 2.74
N GLN A 13 -4.20 -22.50 1.88
CA GLN A 13 -4.15 -23.43 0.74
C GLN A 13 -3.20 -22.91 -0.36
N ALA A 14 -3.18 -21.61 -0.62
CA ALA A 14 -2.24 -21.00 -1.55
C ALA A 14 -0.79 -21.24 -1.10
N ARG A 15 -0.50 -21.00 0.18
CA ARG A 15 0.82 -21.24 0.78
C ARG A 15 1.22 -22.71 0.75
N ALA A 16 0.29 -23.62 1.03
CA ALA A 16 0.53 -25.06 0.95
C ALA A 16 0.93 -25.53 -0.47
N LYS A 17 0.53 -24.77 -1.51
CA LYS A 17 0.93 -24.99 -2.91
C LYS A 17 2.20 -24.25 -3.30
N GLY A 18 2.85 -23.50 -2.38
CA GLY A 18 4.08 -22.77 -2.62
C GLY A 18 3.88 -21.33 -3.13
N TYR A 19 2.65 -20.83 -3.19
CA TYR A 19 2.37 -19.43 -3.52
C TYR A 19 2.63 -18.56 -2.30
N THR A 20 3.85 -18.08 -2.15
CA THR A 20 4.33 -17.34 -0.97
C THR A 20 4.97 -16.02 -1.30
N GLY A 21 5.00 -15.63 -2.57
CA GLY A 21 5.69 -14.43 -3.06
C GLY A 21 7.22 -14.59 -3.13
N LYS A 22 7.75 -15.82 -2.98
CA LYS A 22 9.20 -16.05 -3.01
C LYS A 22 9.83 -15.60 -4.32
N GLY A 23 10.83 -14.70 -4.20
CA GLY A 23 11.52 -14.15 -5.36
C GLY A 23 10.82 -12.95 -6.00
N VAL A 24 9.69 -12.51 -5.44
CA VAL A 24 8.99 -11.29 -5.88
C VAL A 24 9.50 -10.11 -5.05
N SER A 25 9.76 -8.98 -5.73
CA SER A 25 10.10 -7.70 -5.12
C SER A 25 8.87 -6.78 -5.15
N ILE A 26 8.40 -6.40 -3.97
CA ILE A 26 7.27 -5.48 -3.78
C ILE A 26 7.81 -4.17 -3.21
N ALA A 27 7.49 -3.05 -3.84
CA ALA A 27 7.66 -1.73 -3.25
C ALA A 27 6.36 -1.30 -2.59
N MET A 28 6.46 -0.62 -1.46
CA MET A 28 5.34 0.02 -0.77
C MET A 28 5.68 1.50 -0.59
N ILE A 29 4.80 2.39 -1.01
CA ILE A 29 4.92 3.83 -0.74
C ILE A 29 3.84 4.18 0.28
N ASP A 30 4.25 4.50 1.50
CA ASP A 30 3.37 4.68 2.65
C ASP A 30 4.08 5.49 3.75
N GLY A 31 3.43 5.69 4.88
CA GLY A 31 4.03 6.22 6.08
C GLY A 31 5.12 5.31 6.66
N LYS A 32 5.65 5.71 7.79
CA LYS A 32 6.71 4.98 8.49
C LYS A 32 6.27 3.56 8.84
N VAL A 33 7.20 2.62 8.71
CA VAL A 33 7.04 1.22 9.14
C VAL A 33 7.89 0.97 10.37
N ASP A 34 7.27 0.47 11.43
CA ASP A 34 7.99 -0.09 12.59
C ASP A 34 8.32 -1.55 12.31
N THR A 35 9.55 -1.82 11.87
CA THR A 35 10.03 -3.17 11.58
C THR A 35 10.31 -4.01 12.83
N GLY A 36 10.25 -3.40 14.03
CA GLY A 36 10.46 -4.08 15.31
C GLY A 36 9.20 -4.79 15.84
N VAL A 37 8.05 -4.63 15.19
CA VAL A 37 6.82 -5.26 15.65
C VAL A 37 6.85 -6.79 15.47
N PRO A 38 6.19 -7.55 16.36
CA PRO A 38 6.18 -9.02 16.30
C PRO A 38 5.68 -9.57 14.94
N GLU A 39 4.78 -8.86 14.28
CA GLU A 39 4.16 -9.25 13.01
C GLU A 39 5.18 -9.32 11.86
N LEU A 40 6.21 -8.47 11.91
CA LEU A 40 7.24 -8.38 10.87
C LEU A 40 8.52 -9.15 11.20
N VAL A 41 8.58 -9.83 12.34
CA VAL A 41 9.74 -10.68 12.68
C VAL A 41 9.91 -11.79 11.63
N GLY A 42 11.10 -11.85 11.04
CA GLY A 42 11.43 -12.83 9.99
C GLY A 42 10.98 -12.43 8.57
N ALA A 43 10.23 -11.36 8.40
CA ALA A 43 9.89 -10.82 7.08
C ALA A 43 11.10 -10.09 6.46
N GLN A 44 11.22 -10.15 5.13
CA GLN A 44 12.26 -9.43 4.40
C GLN A 44 11.81 -8.00 4.11
N VAL A 45 12.00 -7.10 5.06
CA VAL A 45 11.60 -5.70 4.95
C VAL A 45 12.83 -4.80 4.96
N THR A 46 12.94 -3.97 3.94
CA THR A 46 13.88 -2.84 3.90
C THR A 46 13.11 -1.53 3.86
N THR A 47 13.67 -0.48 4.44
CA THR A 47 13.03 0.83 4.48
C THR A 47 13.94 1.89 3.91
N THR A 48 13.39 2.81 3.12
CA THR A 48 14.07 4.02 2.65
C THR A 48 13.22 5.22 3.01
N THR A 49 13.84 6.19 3.66
CA THR A 49 13.23 7.48 3.96
C THR A 49 13.98 8.52 3.12
N PRO A 50 13.39 9.00 2.02
CA PRO A 50 14.10 9.89 1.10
C PRO A 50 14.44 11.25 1.72
N CYS A 51 13.79 11.60 2.82
CA CYS A 51 13.99 12.84 3.56
C CYS A 51 13.57 12.68 5.03
N THR A 52 13.70 13.76 5.81
CA THR A 52 13.11 13.79 7.16
C THR A 52 11.60 13.81 7.03
N ILE A 53 10.95 12.78 7.56
CA ILE A 53 9.49 12.67 7.60
C ILE A 53 8.99 12.98 9.01
N ASN A 54 7.85 13.66 9.08
CA ASN A 54 7.06 13.71 10.30
C ASN A 54 6.12 12.51 10.29
N SER A 55 6.16 11.68 11.32
CA SER A 55 5.36 10.46 11.38
C SER A 55 4.73 10.33 12.75
N SER A 56 3.43 10.57 12.82
CA SER A 56 2.65 10.31 14.02
C SER A 56 2.57 8.80 14.29
N PRO A 57 2.22 8.40 15.54
CA PRO A 57 1.93 6.99 15.83
C PRO A 57 0.82 6.41 14.95
N ALA A 58 -0.18 7.22 14.54
CA ALA A 58 -1.25 6.78 13.65
C ALA A 58 -0.71 6.45 12.25
N VAL A 59 0.12 7.33 11.66
CA VAL A 59 0.77 7.09 10.37
C VAL A 59 1.68 5.87 10.44
N THR A 60 2.45 5.72 11.53
CA THR A 60 3.31 4.54 11.72
C THR A 60 2.48 3.25 11.88
N SER A 61 1.33 3.31 12.56
CA SER A 61 0.41 2.17 12.67
C SER A 61 -0.13 1.76 11.29
N HIS A 62 -0.48 2.75 10.46
CA HIS A 62 -0.98 2.53 9.10
C HIS A 62 0.09 1.83 8.23
N GLY A 63 1.27 2.41 8.06
CA GLY A 63 2.34 1.83 7.24
C GLY A 63 2.78 0.45 7.75
N THR A 64 2.86 0.26 9.09
CA THR A 64 3.17 -1.04 9.68
C THR A 64 2.07 -2.07 9.41
N GLY A 65 0.81 -1.66 9.46
CA GLY A 65 -0.34 -2.51 9.13
C GLY A 65 -0.33 -2.95 7.66
N VAL A 66 -0.08 -2.03 6.74
CA VAL A 66 0.03 -2.31 5.30
C VAL A 66 1.19 -3.27 5.02
N ALA A 67 2.38 -3.03 5.59
CA ALA A 67 3.53 -3.93 5.48
C ALA A 67 3.21 -5.33 6.02
N SER A 68 2.50 -5.41 7.15
CA SER A 68 2.11 -6.68 7.76
C SER A 68 1.12 -7.47 6.89
N ILE A 69 0.17 -6.81 6.22
CA ILE A 69 -0.73 -7.46 5.26
C ILE A 69 0.06 -8.04 4.09
N LEU A 70 1.09 -7.36 3.62
CA LEU A 70 1.94 -7.86 2.54
C LEU A 70 2.79 -9.05 2.98
N VAL A 71 3.61 -8.91 4.04
CA VAL A 71 4.73 -9.84 4.28
C VAL A 71 4.80 -10.45 5.68
N ALA A 72 3.82 -10.24 6.57
CA ALA A 72 3.85 -10.90 7.87
C ALA A 72 3.94 -12.43 7.74
N GLN A 73 4.85 -13.07 8.47
CA GLN A 73 5.07 -14.52 8.34
C GLN A 73 3.82 -15.33 8.69
N GLY A 74 3.04 -14.88 9.68
CA GLY A 74 1.84 -15.59 10.14
C GLY A 74 0.64 -15.46 9.20
N TYR A 75 0.47 -14.28 8.56
CA TYR A 75 -0.77 -13.95 7.86
C TYR A 75 -0.60 -13.01 6.65
N GLY A 76 0.60 -12.56 6.33
CA GLY A 76 0.86 -11.74 5.13
C GLY A 76 0.46 -12.49 3.86
N VAL A 77 0.03 -11.80 2.84
CA VAL A 77 -0.42 -12.43 1.58
C VAL A 77 0.77 -13.04 0.86
N ALA A 78 1.92 -12.37 0.86
CA ALA A 78 3.16 -12.79 0.20
C ALA A 78 4.33 -12.85 1.20
N PRO A 79 4.34 -13.79 2.19
CA PRO A 79 5.25 -13.78 3.33
C PRO A 79 6.73 -13.99 2.98
N GLU A 80 7.04 -14.50 1.79
CA GLU A 80 8.42 -14.69 1.33
C GLU A 80 8.85 -13.67 0.25
N ALA A 81 8.00 -12.67 -0.05
CA ALA A 81 8.38 -11.56 -0.91
C ALA A 81 9.38 -10.63 -0.19
N SER A 82 10.23 -9.97 -0.97
CA SER A 82 11.06 -8.88 -0.48
C SER A 82 10.26 -7.59 -0.54
N LEU A 83 10.02 -6.94 0.61
CA LEU A 83 9.32 -5.67 0.71
C LEU A 83 10.31 -4.53 0.86
N HIS A 84 10.24 -3.54 -0.03
CA HIS A 84 10.94 -2.27 0.12
C HIS A 84 9.93 -1.16 0.40
N ALA A 85 9.91 -0.64 1.63
CA ALA A 85 9.03 0.44 2.05
C ALA A 85 9.71 1.81 1.87
N TYR A 86 9.18 2.61 0.95
CA TYR A 86 9.54 4.02 0.77
C TYR A 86 8.65 4.84 1.70
N GLN A 87 9.25 5.33 2.76
CA GLN A 87 8.53 6.02 3.83
C GLN A 87 8.41 7.50 3.52
N VAL A 88 7.19 7.99 3.49
CA VAL A 88 6.86 9.39 3.19
C VAL A 88 6.01 10.00 4.30
N THR A 89 5.91 11.32 4.31
CA THR A 89 4.92 12.01 5.15
C THR A 89 3.53 11.74 4.57
N LEU A 90 2.63 11.21 5.38
CA LEU A 90 1.21 11.10 5.04
C LEU A 90 0.43 12.04 5.94
N ASP A 91 -0.49 12.79 5.34
CA ASP A 91 -1.47 13.59 6.07
C ASP A 91 -2.50 12.66 6.72
N ALA A 92 -2.28 12.30 7.97
CA ALA A 92 -3.27 11.56 8.75
C ALA A 92 -4.30 12.46 9.44
N ASP A 93 -3.98 13.74 9.62
CA ASP A 93 -4.75 14.68 10.46
C ASP A 93 -4.94 16.07 9.82
N GLY A 94 -4.82 16.18 8.50
CA GLY A 94 -5.01 17.47 7.81
C GLY A 94 -3.89 18.50 8.08
N ASP A 95 -2.75 18.06 8.58
CA ASP A 95 -1.56 18.90 8.67
C ASP A 95 -0.88 18.91 7.30
N THR A 96 -1.21 19.92 6.51
CA THR A 96 -0.63 20.21 5.20
C THR A 96 0.78 20.80 5.30
N SER A 97 1.56 20.42 6.28
CA SER A 97 2.96 20.77 6.29
C SER A 97 3.60 20.10 5.06
N GLU A 98 3.71 20.88 3.99
CA GLU A 98 4.44 20.49 2.79
C GLU A 98 5.78 19.90 3.23
N SER A 99 6.01 18.63 2.93
CA SER A 99 7.29 18.05 3.22
C SER A 99 8.31 18.76 2.31
N ASP A 100 9.17 19.56 2.90
CA ASP A 100 10.28 20.23 2.21
C ASP A 100 11.39 19.23 1.83
N CYS A 101 11.01 18.02 1.44
CA CYS A 101 11.90 16.96 1.04
C CYS A 101 12.56 17.27 -0.32
N LYS A 102 13.50 18.21 -0.31
CA LYS A 102 14.24 18.60 -1.50
C LYS A 102 15.68 18.09 -1.45
N ASP A 103 16.19 17.70 -2.59
CA ASP A 103 17.62 17.45 -2.73
C ASP A 103 18.43 18.74 -2.84
N LYS A 104 19.75 18.59 -3.03
CA LYS A 104 20.69 19.71 -3.18
C LYS A 104 20.39 20.61 -4.40
N THR A 105 19.58 20.15 -5.35
CA THR A 105 19.17 20.89 -6.55
C THR A 105 17.82 21.56 -6.37
N GLY A 106 17.13 21.36 -5.23
CA GLY A 106 15.80 21.86 -4.95
C GLY A 106 14.68 20.99 -5.53
N SER A 107 15.00 19.81 -6.08
CA SER A 107 14.00 18.87 -6.60
C SER A 107 13.38 18.07 -5.47
N LEU A 108 12.06 17.91 -5.48
CA LEU A 108 11.33 17.07 -4.52
C LEU A 108 11.77 15.61 -4.63
N ARG A 109 11.90 14.95 -3.47
CA ARG A 109 12.29 13.55 -3.34
C ARG A 109 11.18 12.66 -2.77
N ASP A 110 10.08 13.22 -2.42
CA ASP A 110 8.86 12.56 -1.95
C ASP A 110 7.68 12.72 -2.92
N ASP A 111 7.93 13.32 -4.08
CA ASP A 111 6.90 13.38 -5.11
C ASP A 111 6.66 11.97 -5.69
N LEU A 112 5.40 11.66 -5.96
CA LEU A 112 5.01 10.33 -6.40
C LEU A 112 5.71 9.87 -7.69
N PRO A 113 5.92 10.71 -8.74
CA PRO A 113 6.71 10.32 -9.90
C PRO A 113 8.14 9.89 -9.55
N TRP A 114 8.81 10.59 -8.65
CA TRP A 114 10.15 10.24 -8.23
C TRP A 114 10.17 8.90 -7.47
N LEU A 115 9.24 8.70 -6.53
CA LEU A 115 9.11 7.48 -5.74
C LEU A 115 8.84 6.25 -6.60
N LEU A 116 7.88 6.36 -7.53
CA LEU A 116 7.57 5.28 -8.47
C LEU A 116 8.78 4.94 -9.36
N ASN A 117 9.46 5.96 -9.90
CA ASN A 117 10.65 5.75 -10.72
C ASN A 117 11.79 5.11 -9.91
N THR A 118 11.97 5.52 -8.66
CA THR A 118 12.97 4.95 -7.75
C THR A 118 12.66 3.48 -7.48
N ALA A 119 11.41 3.16 -7.11
CA ALA A 119 10.98 1.78 -6.89
C ALA A 119 11.19 0.88 -8.11
N MET A 120 10.87 1.37 -9.31
CA MET A 120 11.14 0.64 -10.57
C MET A 120 12.64 0.43 -10.81
N ASN A 121 13.47 1.44 -10.55
CA ASN A 121 14.92 1.35 -10.71
C ASN A 121 15.56 0.39 -9.68
N ASP A 122 14.98 0.28 -8.49
CA ASP A 122 15.40 -0.66 -7.44
C ASP A 122 14.89 -2.10 -7.69
N GLY A 123 14.17 -2.32 -8.80
CA GLY A 123 13.76 -3.64 -9.25
C GLY A 123 12.42 -4.12 -8.72
N ALA A 124 11.55 -3.22 -8.27
CA ALA A 124 10.19 -3.60 -7.89
C ALA A 124 9.42 -4.16 -9.09
N GLN A 125 8.74 -5.28 -8.88
CA GLN A 125 7.84 -5.90 -9.85
C GLN A 125 6.38 -5.45 -9.59
N ILE A 126 6.08 -5.16 -8.34
CA ILE A 126 4.78 -4.66 -7.89
C ILE A 126 5.03 -3.44 -7.01
N ILE A 127 4.22 -2.39 -7.17
CA ILE A 127 4.27 -1.18 -6.33
C ILE A 127 2.89 -0.99 -5.71
N ASN A 128 2.82 -1.05 -4.38
CA ASN A 128 1.58 -0.81 -3.63
C ASN A 128 1.52 0.64 -3.14
N LEU A 129 0.42 1.30 -3.48
CA LEU A 129 0.04 2.62 -2.97
C LEU A 129 -1.21 2.48 -2.11
N SER A 130 -1.05 2.65 -0.81
CA SER A 130 -2.16 2.62 0.15
C SER A 130 -2.64 4.03 0.53
N ALA A 131 -2.36 5.00 -0.32
CA ALA A 131 -2.84 6.38 -0.21
C ALA A 131 -3.50 6.80 -1.53
N SER A 132 -4.50 7.66 -1.46
CA SER A 132 -5.06 8.32 -2.63
C SER A 132 -4.11 9.42 -3.10
N SER A 133 -3.99 9.58 -4.42
CA SER A 133 -3.22 10.67 -5.03
C SER A 133 -4.08 11.33 -6.09
N GLU A 134 -4.27 12.64 -5.97
CA GLU A 134 -5.10 13.44 -6.87
C GLU A 134 -4.29 14.17 -7.95
N SER A 135 -2.99 13.94 -8.03
CA SER A 135 -2.11 14.72 -8.90
C SER A 135 -2.04 14.15 -10.31
N GLY A 136 -2.88 14.63 -11.22
CA GLY A 136 -2.87 14.33 -12.66
C GLY A 136 -1.72 14.95 -13.46
N THR A 137 -0.53 15.12 -12.87
CA THR A 137 0.62 15.74 -13.55
C THR A 137 1.08 14.96 -14.78
N LYS A 138 1.69 15.67 -15.74
CA LYS A 138 2.26 15.03 -16.93
C LYS A 138 3.35 14.03 -16.56
N ASP A 139 4.15 14.34 -15.57
CA ASP A 139 5.26 13.49 -15.13
C ASP A 139 4.74 12.19 -14.50
N LEU A 140 3.66 12.24 -13.72
CA LEU A 140 3.04 11.05 -13.19
C LEU A 140 2.45 10.16 -14.30
N LYS A 141 1.82 10.75 -15.34
CA LYS A 141 1.32 10.02 -16.51
C LYS A 141 2.44 9.28 -17.25
N TRP A 142 3.57 9.93 -17.46
CA TRP A 142 4.73 9.29 -18.08
C TRP A 142 5.33 8.20 -17.19
N THR A 143 5.33 8.39 -15.89
CA THR A 143 5.82 7.38 -14.93
C THR A 143 4.94 6.14 -14.93
N VAL A 144 3.61 6.28 -14.97
CA VAL A 144 2.69 5.14 -15.10
C VAL A 144 2.86 4.45 -16.46
N ALA A 145 2.99 5.20 -17.55
CA ALA A 145 3.26 4.61 -18.85
C ALA A 145 4.60 3.83 -18.89
N ARG A 146 5.60 4.32 -18.18
CA ARG A 146 6.89 3.62 -18.00
C ARG A 146 6.72 2.32 -17.22
N SER A 147 5.95 2.32 -16.11
CA SER A 147 5.71 1.09 -15.34
C SER A 147 5.07 0.01 -16.20
N MET A 148 4.07 0.37 -17.01
CA MET A 148 3.44 -0.54 -17.96
C MET A 148 4.44 -1.11 -18.97
N ALA A 149 5.31 -0.25 -19.55
CA ALA A 149 6.31 -0.66 -20.52
C ALA A 149 7.37 -1.60 -19.91
N GLN A 150 7.62 -1.51 -18.62
CA GLN A 150 8.55 -2.37 -17.88
C GLN A 150 7.89 -3.61 -17.27
N GLY A 151 6.56 -3.75 -17.39
CA GLY A 151 5.82 -4.84 -16.78
C GLY A 151 5.70 -4.73 -15.25
N VAL A 152 5.91 -3.53 -14.70
CA VAL A 152 5.73 -3.26 -13.28
C VAL A 152 4.26 -2.93 -13.00
N ILE A 153 3.64 -3.63 -12.06
CA ILE A 153 2.24 -3.45 -11.71
C ILE A 153 2.14 -2.44 -10.55
N ILE A 154 1.27 -1.45 -10.71
CA ILE A 154 0.93 -0.50 -9.63
C ILE A 154 -0.46 -0.84 -9.12
N THR A 155 -0.61 -1.08 -7.81
CA THR A 155 -1.90 -1.14 -7.12
C THR A 155 -2.12 0.16 -6.36
N ALA A 156 -3.35 0.68 -6.37
CA ALA A 156 -3.69 1.92 -5.67
C ALA A 156 -5.05 1.80 -4.98
N ALA A 157 -5.11 2.28 -3.74
CA ALA A 157 -6.36 2.37 -2.99
C ALA A 157 -7.34 3.34 -3.66
N ALA A 158 -8.62 2.96 -3.73
CA ALA A 158 -9.67 3.76 -4.40
C ALA A 158 -10.14 4.98 -3.59
N GLY A 159 -9.80 5.06 -2.30
CA GLY A 159 -10.27 6.11 -1.40
C GLY A 159 -11.39 5.65 -0.46
N ASN A 160 -11.64 6.46 0.58
CA ASN A 160 -12.55 6.12 1.67
C ASN A 160 -13.69 7.14 1.84
N ASP A 161 -14.05 7.86 0.77
CA ASP A 161 -14.98 8.99 0.82
C ASP A 161 -16.40 8.61 0.40
N ALA A 162 -16.65 7.29 0.18
CA ALA A 162 -17.96 6.75 -0.20
C ALA A 162 -18.54 7.42 -1.45
N GLN A 163 -17.71 7.73 -2.43
CA GLN A 163 -18.12 8.43 -3.65
C GLN A 163 -17.61 7.75 -4.92
N ASP A 164 -18.22 8.09 -6.04
CA ASP A 164 -17.65 7.79 -7.35
C ASP A 164 -16.42 8.69 -7.50
N ASP A 165 -15.26 8.05 -7.47
CA ASP A 165 -14.00 8.73 -7.55
C ASP A 165 -13.87 9.48 -8.88
N ASP A 166 -13.27 10.63 -8.92
CA ASP A 166 -13.15 11.39 -10.15
C ASP A 166 -11.98 10.92 -11.02
N ASP A 167 -11.90 11.44 -12.24
CA ASP A 167 -10.86 11.06 -13.22
C ASP A 167 -9.44 11.50 -12.81
N THR A 168 -9.27 12.22 -11.69
CA THR A 168 -7.97 12.68 -11.21
C THR A 168 -7.30 11.67 -10.31
N SER A 169 -8.06 10.75 -9.70
CA SER A 169 -7.54 9.72 -8.82
C SER A 169 -6.68 8.70 -9.58
N LEU A 170 -5.48 8.43 -9.05
CA LEU A 170 -4.55 7.47 -9.65
C LEU A 170 -5.16 6.07 -9.76
N SER A 171 -6.02 5.67 -8.83
CA SER A 171 -6.71 4.38 -8.83
C SER A 171 -7.56 4.12 -10.07
N LYS A 172 -7.94 5.17 -10.81
CA LYS A 172 -8.75 5.09 -12.03
C LYS A 172 -7.96 5.11 -13.33
N TRP A 173 -6.65 5.30 -13.24
CA TRP A 173 -5.86 5.44 -14.46
C TRP A 173 -5.62 4.09 -15.14
N SER A 174 -5.70 4.09 -16.46
CA SER A 174 -5.26 2.95 -17.27
C SER A 174 -3.81 2.61 -16.93
N GLY A 175 -3.55 1.34 -16.63
CA GLY A 175 -2.23 0.85 -16.20
C GLY A 175 -2.02 0.82 -14.68
N VAL A 176 -3.02 1.23 -13.91
CA VAL A 176 -3.05 1.07 -12.45
C VAL A 176 -4.18 0.13 -12.06
N VAL A 177 -3.93 -0.75 -11.12
CA VAL A 177 -4.95 -1.61 -10.52
C VAL A 177 -5.58 -0.84 -9.36
N GLY A 178 -6.69 -0.17 -9.63
CA GLY A 178 -7.48 0.51 -8.60
C GLY A 178 -8.23 -0.49 -7.74
N VAL A 179 -8.16 -0.34 -6.42
CA VAL A 179 -8.67 -1.35 -5.47
C VAL A 179 -9.69 -0.74 -4.51
N SER A 180 -10.94 -1.21 -4.59
CA SER A 180 -12.02 -0.93 -3.63
C SER A 180 -11.97 -1.88 -2.43
N ALA A 181 -12.71 -1.51 -1.37
CA ALA A 181 -12.86 -2.35 -0.18
C ALA A 181 -14.20 -3.10 -0.16
N ILE A 182 -14.11 -4.41 0.08
CA ILE A 182 -15.26 -5.28 0.40
C ILE A 182 -15.10 -5.85 1.81
N GLY A 183 -16.21 -6.32 2.38
CA GLY A 183 -16.22 -7.17 3.56
C GLY A 183 -16.05 -8.65 3.22
N VAL A 184 -16.02 -9.50 4.23
CA VAL A 184 -16.00 -10.97 4.06
C VAL A 184 -17.35 -11.53 3.57
N ASP A 185 -18.39 -10.73 3.55
CA ASP A 185 -19.68 -10.99 2.90
C ASP A 185 -19.69 -10.65 1.40
N SER A 186 -18.56 -10.22 0.87
CA SER A 186 -18.36 -9.74 -0.51
C SER A 186 -19.14 -8.44 -0.84
N ALA A 187 -19.76 -7.81 0.14
CA ALA A 187 -20.40 -6.51 -0.05
C ALA A 187 -19.35 -5.38 -0.04
N ARG A 188 -19.55 -4.37 -0.89
CA ARG A 188 -18.73 -3.15 -0.84
C ARG A 188 -18.89 -2.49 0.54
N GLN A 189 -17.79 -2.11 1.15
CA GLN A 189 -17.83 -1.37 2.39
C GLN A 189 -18.39 0.05 2.17
N ASP A 190 -19.19 0.55 3.12
CA ASP A 190 -19.90 1.83 2.96
C ASP A 190 -18.97 3.01 2.73
N TYR A 191 -17.79 2.99 3.33
CA TYR A 191 -16.76 4.04 3.15
C TYR A 191 -16.03 3.93 1.81
N SER A 192 -16.02 2.76 1.16
CA SER A 192 -15.19 2.54 -0.03
C SER A 192 -15.65 3.38 -1.20
N SER A 193 -14.75 4.17 -1.76
CA SER A 193 -14.95 4.78 -3.07
C SER A 193 -15.01 3.72 -4.17
N TRP A 194 -15.63 4.07 -5.29
CA TRP A 194 -15.87 3.20 -6.44
C TRP A 194 -15.72 3.98 -7.75
N GLY A 195 -16.05 3.39 -8.86
CA GLY A 195 -16.17 4.06 -10.15
C GLY A 195 -15.50 3.34 -11.30
N GLN A 196 -15.60 3.94 -12.46
CA GLN A 196 -15.02 3.44 -13.68
C GLN A 196 -13.49 3.56 -13.62
N GLY A 197 -12.78 2.47 -13.62
CA GLY A 197 -11.32 2.42 -13.49
C GLY A 197 -10.86 1.70 -12.24
N VAL A 198 -11.71 1.61 -11.19
CA VAL A 198 -11.49 0.65 -10.12
C VAL A 198 -11.69 -0.76 -10.68
N THR A 199 -10.60 -1.53 -10.72
CA THR A 199 -10.55 -2.81 -11.47
C THR A 199 -10.50 -4.03 -10.56
N ALA A 200 -10.27 -3.84 -9.27
CA ALA A 200 -10.21 -4.90 -8.28
C ALA A 200 -10.93 -4.48 -6.99
N ALA A 201 -11.29 -5.48 -6.19
CA ALA A 201 -11.79 -5.27 -4.84
C ALA A 201 -11.22 -6.36 -3.92
N ALA A 202 -10.87 -5.98 -2.71
CA ALA A 202 -10.41 -6.93 -1.70
C ALA A 202 -10.92 -6.56 -0.30
N VAL A 203 -10.82 -7.52 0.63
CA VAL A 203 -11.24 -7.29 2.01
C VAL A 203 -10.43 -6.14 2.60
N GLY A 204 -11.13 -5.06 2.95
CA GLY A 204 -10.56 -3.84 3.51
C GLY A 204 -10.95 -3.58 4.97
N GLY A 205 -11.63 -4.54 5.59
CA GLY A 205 -11.95 -4.45 7.01
C GLY A 205 -13.08 -5.40 7.46
N PRO A 206 -13.11 -5.73 8.78
CA PRO A 206 -12.04 -5.43 9.72
C PRO A 206 -10.76 -6.21 9.43
N VAL A 207 -9.63 -5.51 9.38
CA VAL A 207 -8.30 -6.12 9.42
C VAL A 207 -7.65 -5.78 10.76
N LEU A 208 -6.89 -6.70 11.33
CA LEU A 208 -6.27 -6.50 12.63
C LEU A 208 -4.88 -5.91 12.44
N THR A 209 -4.66 -4.71 12.94
CA THR A 209 -3.39 -3.99 12.86
C THR A 209 -2.89 -3.62 14.26
N ARG A 210 -1.60 -3.39 14.39
CA ARG A 210 -1.01 -2.91 15.64
C ARG A 210 -1.11 -1.38 15.72
N ASN A 211 -1.73 -0.89 16.78
CA ASN A 211 -1.64 0.51 17.16
C ASN A 211 -0.27 0.74 17.83
N ILE A 212 0.58 1.53 17.19
CA ILE A 212 1.96 1.77 17.67
C ILE A 212 1.99 2.57 18.97
N ALA A 213 1.01 3.45 19.20
CA ALA A 213 0.96 4.23 20.43
C ALA A 213 0.62 3.38 21.67
N THR A 214 -0.26 2.39 21.52
CA THR A 214 -0.76 1.57 22.62
C THR A 214 -0.11 0.18 22.68
N GLY A 215 0.46 -0.27 21.56
CA GLY A 215 0.95 -1.64 21.38
C GLY A 215 -0.17 -2.68 21.26
N GLN A 216 -1.43 -2.28 21.22
CA GLN A 216 -2.57 -3.18 21.13
C GLN A 216 -2.89 -3.54 19.67
N ILE A 217 -3.51 -4.70 19.48
CA ILE A 217 -4.08 -5.09 18.17
C ILE A 217 -5.52 -4.57 18.11
N GLU A 218 -5.81 -3.79 17.07
CA GLU A 218 -7.09 -3.12 16.89
C GLU A 218 -7.63 -3.37 15.48
N PRO A 219 -8.96 -3.39 15.30
CA PRO A 219 -9.55 -3.46 13.96
C PRO A 219 -9.34 -2.16 13.21
N ALA A 220 -8.93 -2.27 11.95
CA ALA A 220 -8.78 -1.16 11.03
C ALA A 220 -9.60 -1.40 9.76
N TYR A 221 -9.95 -0.31 9.08
CA TYR A 221 -10.81 -0.28 7.90
C TYR A 221 -10.24 0.69 6.88
N GLY A 222 -10.32 0.35 5.60
CA GLY A 222 -9.89 1.25 4.53
C GLY A 222 -9.52 0.51 3.25
N THR A 223 -9.69 1.17 2.12
CA THR A 223 -9.17 0.71 0.82
C THR A 223 -7.64 0.60 0.84
N SER A 224 -6.98 1.32 1.74
CA SER A 224 -5.55 1.23 2.01
C SER A 224 -5.11 -0.16 2.52
N TYR A 225 -6.03 -0.92 3.11
CA TYR A 225 -5.78 -2.31 3.52
C TYR A 225 -6.20 -3.33 2.45
N SER A 226 -7.09 -2.95 1.52
CA SER A 226 -7.46 -3.78 0.36
C SER A 226 -6.35 -3.82 -0.68
N SER A 227 -5.71 -2.68 -0.95
CA SER A 227 -4.65 -2.57 -1.97
C SER A 227 -3.49 -3.55 -1.73
N PRO A 228 -2.92 -3.67 -0.50
CA PRO A 228 -1.85 -4.64 -0.24
C PRO A 228 -2.31 -6.11 -0.34
N VAL A 229 -3.59 -6.41 -0.12
CA VAL A 229 -4.11 -7.77 -0.37
C VAL A 229 -4.02 -8.09 -1.85
N VAL A 230 -4.46 -7.18 -2.73
CA VAL A 230 -4.35 -7.36 -4.19
C VAL A 230 -2.89 -7.43 -4.62
N ALA A 231 -2.03 -6.52 -4.13
CA ALA A 231 -0.61 -6.51 -4.44
C ALA A 231 0.09 -7.83 -4.07
N GLY A 232 -0.28 -8.43 -2.95
CA GLY A 232 0.32 -9.70 -2.51
C GLY A 232 -0.17 -10.93 -3.27
N VAL A 233 -1.34 -10.84 -3.95
CA VAL A 233 -1.89 -11.95 -4.77
C VAL A 233 -1.29 -11.94 -6.19
N LEU A 234 -0.87 -10.78 -6.70
CA LEU A 234 -0.27 -10.60 -8.02
C LEU A 234 1.15 -11.17 -8.08
#